data_993150bba7b1c009d935e23b763ed195
#
_entry.id   993150bba7b1c009d935e23b763ed195
#
_cell.length_a   1.000
_cell.length_b   1.000
_cell.length_c   1.000
_cell.angle_alpha   90.00
_cell.angle_beta   90.00
_cell.angle_gamma   90.00
#
_symmetry.space_group_name_H-M   'P 1'
#
loop_
_entity.id
_entity.type
_entity.pdbx_description
1 polymer ?
#
loop_
_entity_poly.entity_id
_entity_poly.type
_entity_poly.pdbx_seq_one_letter_code
_entity_poly.pdbx_strand_id
1 'polypeptide(L)'
;DNLYDWVIVDEAARSISSELAIAMQSGTRILLVGDHKQLPPLYSEEHKNALARRLGISKRGEELDQALGSDFERVFLSEYGKQTCATLKTQYRMAPAIGSLVSACFYENVLENGKTNNDVPNIYFRLPEKIKSCVTWLDTTSLPKAYHEQAKNGSSSNRAEADVIIGILQDLANDETFMNSEPVQNCLEKNEQAIGVICMYSEQKKLIRKKFNERSWNDDFRCLVKIDSVDSYQGKENRVIILSLTRYDKEYSTGFLHLPNRINVALSRAMDKLIIVGAKTMWEHPKNSKTPLAKVLRFIQKQNNPQDYAIKILKNGAKK
;
A
#
# COMPACT_ATOMS: atom_id res chain seq x y z
N ASP A 1 -2.21 -39.90 -13.54
CA ASP A 1 -0.85 -39.58 -14.05
C ASP A 1 -0.67 -38.06 -13.97
N ASN A 2 0.41 -37.63 -13.32
CA ASN A 2 0.74 -36.21 -13.24
C ASN A 2 1.15 -35.69 -14.63
N LEU A 3 0.62 -34.53 -15.03
CA LEU A 3 0.86 -33.97 -16.36
C LEU A 3 2.24 -33.33 -16.49
N TYR A 4 2.81 -32.84 -15.35
CA TYR A 4 4.04 -32.05 -15.32
C TYR A 4 5.02 -32.55 -14.26
N ASP A 5 6.32 -32.41 -14.52
CA ASP A 5 7.37 -32.68 -13.53
C ASP A 5 7.39 -31.61 -12.42
N TRP A 6 7.08 -30.36 -12.78
CA TRP A 6 7.02 -29.21 -11.87
C TRP A 6 5.76 -28.41 -12.07
N VAL A 7 5.18 -27.96 -10.96
CA VAL A 7 4.16 -26.92 -10.90
C VAL A 7 4.70 -25.76 -10.07
N ILE A 8 4.71 -24.57 -10.65
CA ILE A 8 5.12 -23.35 -9.97
C ILE A 8 3.87 -22.50 -9.74
N VAL A 9 3.58 -22.19 -8.49
CA VAL A 9 2.45 -21.35 -8.10
C VAL A 9 2.99 -20.02 -7.61
N ASP A 10 2.79 -18.97 -8.39
CA ASP A 10 3.11 -17.60 -8.00
C ASP A 10 1.96 -16.98 -7.20
N GLU A 11 2.26 -15.98 -6.35
CA GLU A 11 1.31 -15.35 -5.41
C GLU A 11 0.61 -16.39 -4.48
N ALA A 12 1.31 -17.50 -4.16
CA ALA A 12 0.75 -18.61 -3.40
C ALA A 12 0.24 -18.21 -2.00
N ALA A 13 0.79 -17.15 -1.41
CA ALA A 13 0.35 -16.62 -0.12
C ALA A 13 -1.09 -16.05 -0.15
N ARG A 14 -1.59 -15.72 -1.35
CA ARG A 14 -2.94 -15.19 -1.57
C ARG A 14 -3.95 -16.23 -2.01
N SER A 15 -3.47 -17.38 -2.48
CA SER A 15 -4.34 -18.46 -2.97
C SER A 15 -5.08 -19.12 -1.81
N ILE A 16 -6.35 -19.44 -2.04
CA ILE A 16 -7.12 -20.27 -1.11
C ILE A 16 -6.71 -21.74 -1.24
N SER A 17 -6.94 -22.52 -0.19
CA SER A 17 -6.53 -23.95 -0.11
C SER A 17 -6.98 -24.77 -1.31
N SER A 18 -8.19 -24.54 -1.82
CA SER A 18 -8.73 -25.27 -2.98
C SER A 18 -7.99 -24.94 -4.30
N GLU A 19 -7.58 -23.68 -4.49
CA GLU A 19 -6.79 -23.28 -5.67
C GLU A 19 -5.41 -23.93 -5.66
N LEU A 20 -4.74 -23.92 -4.49
CA LEU A 20 -3.46 -24.61 -4.31
C LEU A 20 -3.62 -26.11 -4.56
N ALA A 21 -4.65 -26.76 -4.00
CA ALA A 21 -4.89 -28.18 -4.17
C ALA A 21 -5.07 -28.57 -5.64
N ILE A 22 -5.79 -27.77 -6.44
CA ILE A 22 -5.97 -28.01 -7.87
C ILE A 22 -4.63 -27.93 -8.60
N ALA A 23 -3.85 -26.90 -8.35
CA ALA A 23 -2.52 -26.75 -8.95
C ALA A 23 -1.60 -27.93 -8.57
N MET A 24 -1.61 -28.31 -7.30
CA MET A 24 -0.77 -29.38 -6.76
C MET A 24 -1.07 -30.77 -7.34
N GLN A 25 -2.28 -31.01 -7.83
CA GLN A 25 -2.65 -32.29 -8.48
C GLN A 25 -2.05 -32.43 -9.89
N SER A 26 -1.56 -31.36 -10.49
CA SER A 26 -1.09 -31.34 -11.87
C SER A 26 0.39 -31.72 -12.01
N GLY A 27 1.15 -31.81 -10.93
CA GLY A 27 2.59 -32.08 -11.00
C GLY A 27 3.15 -32.95 -9.88
N THR A 28 4.33 -33.50 -10.15
CA THR A 28 5.07 -34.36 -9.21
C THR A 28 5.80 -33.53 -8.15
N ARG A 29 6.31 -32.36 -8.51
CA ARG A 29 7.04 -31.43 -7.65
C ARG A 29 6.37 -30.07 -7.70
N ILE A 30 6.34 -29.38 -6.56
CA ILE A 30 5.63 -28.13 -6.42
C ILE A 30 6.57 -27.10 -5.84
N LEU A 31 6.61 -25.92 -6.49
CA LEU A 31 7.28 -24.73 -5.98
C LEU A 31 6.22 -23.66 -5.72
N LEU A 32 6.07 -23.29 -4.45
CA LEU A 32 5.21 -22.19 -4.05
C LEU A 32 6.05 -20.91 -3.92
N VAL A 33 5.69 -19.88 -4.66
CA VAL A 33 6.31 -18.55 -4.62
C VAL A 33 5.30 -17.58 -4.03
N GLY A 34 5.67 -16.79 -3.03
CA GLY A 34 4.74 -15.88 -2.37
C GLY A 34 5.37 -15.08 -1.25
N ASP A 35 4.58 -14.18 -0.69
CA ASP A 35 4.97 -13.34 0.43
C ASP A 35 3.81 -13.24 1.45
N HIS A 36 3.94 -13.96 2.56
CA HIS A 36 2.94 -13.97 3.63
C HIS A 36 2.84 -12.66 4.40
N LYS A 37 3.79 -11.74 4.22
CA LYS A 37 3.74 -10.37 4.76
C LYS A 37 2.90 -9.42 3.87
N GLN A 38 2.45 -9.89 2.69
CA GLN A 38 1.51 -9.19 1.81
C GLN A 38 0.08 -9.67 2.06
N LEU A 39 -0.87 -9.32 1.14
CA LEU A 39 -2.29 -9.62 1.37
C LEU A 39 -2.54 -11.14 1.49
N PRO A 40 -3.30 -11.58 2.51
CA PRO A 40 -3.74 -12.96 2.65
C PRO A 40 -4.84 -13.31 1.63
N PRO A 41 -5.26 -14.58 1.56
CA PRO A 41 -6.41 -15.01 0.77
C PRO A 41 -7.66 -14.18 1.04
N LEU A 42 -8.43 -13.88 0.01
CA LEU A 42 -9.68 -13.13 0.12
C LEU A 42 -10.86 -14.08 0.03
N TYR A 43 -11.66 -14.10 1.08
CA TYR A 43 -12.90 -14.88 1.14
C TYR A 43 -14.11 -13.94 1.14
N SER A 44 -15.15 -14.30 0.38
CA SER A 44 -16.43 -13.61 0.47
C SER A 44 -17.07 -13.85 1.85
N GLU A 45 -17.93 -12.95 2.29
CA GLU A 45 -18.66 -13.12 3.55
C GLU A 45 -19.54 -14.41 3.54
N GLU A 46 -20.01 -14.80 2.37
CA GLU A 46 -20.75 -16.04 2.18
C GLU A 46 -19.87 -17.26 2.46
N HIS A 47 -18.66 -17.32 1.90
CA HIS A 47 -17.69 -18.37 2.17
C HIS A 47 -17.28 -18.43 3.64
N LYS A 48 -17.01 -17.29 4.26
CA LYS A 48 -16.70 -17.23 5.70
C LYS A 48 -17.82 -17.80 6.56
N ASN A 49 -19.06 -17.40 6.28
CA ASN A 49 -20.24 -17.89 7.00
C ASN A 49 -20.49 -19.38 6.77
N ALA A 50 -20.23 -19.87 5.57
CA ALA A 50 -20.36 -21.29 5.24
C ALA A 50 -19.31 -22.13 5.97
N LEU A 51 -18.06 -21.68 5.96
CA LEU A 51 -16.95 -22.33 6.66
C LEU A 51 -17.17 -22.36 8.17
N ALA A 52 -17.54 -21.21 8.77
CA ALA A 52 -17.82 -21.13 10.20
C ALA A 52 -18.94 -22.12 10.63
N ARG A 53 -20.03 -22.20 9.85
CA ARG A 53 -21.11 -23.17 10.09
C ARG A 53 -20.62 -24.61 9.99
N ARG A 54 -19.81 -24.93 8.97
CA ARG A 54 -19.30 -26.28 8.73
C ARG A 54 -18.34 -26.76 9.83
N LEU A 55 -17.53 -25.84 10.36
CA LEU A 55 -16.59 -26.11 11.43
C LEU A 55 -17.20 -25.99 12.84
N GLY A 56 -18.43 -25.50 12.97
CA GLY A 56 -19.08 -25.27 14.26
C GLY A 56 -18.43 -24.16 15.10
N ILE A 57 -17.73 -23.22 14.46
CA ILE A 57 -17.03 -22.12 15.13
C ILE A 57 -17.75 -20.79 14.97
N SER A 58 -17.35 -19.79 15.75
CA SER A 58 -17.90 -18.45 15.65
C SER A 58 -17.66 -17.83 14.27
N LYS A 59 -18.62 -17.05 13.77
CA LYS A 59 -18.50 -16.28 12.51
C LYS A 59 -17.48 -15.14 12.59
N ARG A 60 -16.91 -14.89 13.75
CA ARG A 60 -15.87 -13.88 14.00
C ARG A 60 -14.97 -14.40 15.13
N GLY A 61 -13.67 -14.14 15.01
CA GLY A 61 -12.69 -14.48 16.05
C GLY A 61 -11.50 -15.26 15.51
N GLU A 62 -10.56 -15.55 16.39
CA GLU A 62 -9.26 -16.15 16.05
C GLU A 62 -9.38 -17.52 15.37
N GLU A 63 -10.36 -18.35 15.75
CA GLU A 63 -10.55 -19.68 15.14
C GLU A 63 -10.92 -19.57 13.66
N LEU A 64 -11.80 -18.61 13.31
CA LEU A 64 -12.14 -18.37 11.90
C LEU A 64 -10.96 -17.76 11.15
N ASP A 65 -10.26 -16.80 11.76
CA ASP A 65 -9.09 -16.16 11.15
C ASP A 65 -7.98 -17.19 10.90
N GLN A 66 -7.76 -18.13 11.81
CA GLN A 66 -6.84 -19.26 11.63
C GLN A 66 -7.31 -20.20 10.51
N ALA A 67 -8.60 -20.53 10.43
CA ALA A 67 -9.13 -21.39 9.39
C ALA A 67 -9.06 -20.75 7.98
N LEU A 68 -9.14 -19.41 7.92
CA LEU A 68 -9.03 -18.60 6.69
C LEU A 68 -7.59 -18.18 6.36
N GLY A 69 -6.63 -18.50 7.21
CA GLY A 69 -5.23 -18.14 7.04
C GLY A 69 -4.61 -18.77 5.78
N SER A 70 -3.48 -18.22 5.36
CA SER A 70 -2.77 -18.72 4.19
C SER A 70 -2.09 -20.07 4.47
N ASP A 71 -2.37 -21.06 3.64
CA ASP A 71 -1.67 -22.35 3.69
C ASP A 71 -0.18 -22.20 3.35
N PHE A 72 0.16 -21.27 2.45
CA PHE A 72 1.54 -20.89 2.18
C PHE A 72 2.26 -20.43 3.46
N GLU A 73 1.65 -19.54 4.24
CA GLU A 73 2.22 -19.06 5.50
C GLU A 73 2.39 -20.21 6.51
N ARG A 74 1.39 -21.06 6.66
CA ARG A 74 1.46 -22.23 7.54
C ARG A 74 2.60 -23.18 7.18
N VAL A 75 2.75 -23.48 5.89
CA VAL A 75 3.84 -24.34 5.40
C VAL A 75 5.17 -23.65 5.59
N PHE A 76 5.29 -22.37 5.19
CA PHE A 76 6.53 -21.60 5.31
C PHE A 76 7.05 -21.52 6.75
N LEU A 77 6.16 -21.33 7.73
CA LEU A 77 6.51 -21.23 9.15
C LEU A 77 6.69 -22.59 9.86
N SER A 78 6.34 -23.70 9.20
CA SER A 78 6.49 -25.06 9.75
C SER A 78 7.95 -25.49 9.82
N GLU A 79 8.24 -26.57 10.60
CA GLU A 79 9.58 -27.16 10.63
C GLU A 79 10.02 -27.68 9.25
N TYR A 80 9.09 -28.21 8.47
CA TYR A 80 9.36 -28.62 7.07
C TYR A 80 9.70 -27.40 6.21
N GLY A 81 8.92 -26.33 6.30
CA GLY A 81 9.16 -25.10 5.57
C GLY A 81 10.53 -24.51 5.87
N LYS A 82 10.93 -24.45 7.13
CA LYS A 82 12.26 -23.95 7.54
C LYS A 82 13.43 -24.70 6.87
N GLN A 83 13.25 -25.97 6.53
CA GLN A 83 14.27 -26.79 5.87
C GLN A 83 14.24 -26.71 4.34
N THR A 84 13.09 -26.36 3.78
CA THR A 84 12.84 -26.43 2.32
C THR A 84 12.57 -25.08 1.67
N CYS A 85 12.50 -23.99 2.44
CA CYS A 85 12.28 -22.66 1.91
C CYS A 85 13.58 -21.89 1.67
N ALA A 86 13.49 -20.91 0.76
CA ALA A 86 14.49 -19.87 0.57
C ALA A 86 13.79 -18.51 0.51
N THR A 87 14.47 -17.48 0.99
CA THR A 87 13.94 -16.11 0.97
C THR A 87 14.80 -15.24 0.05
N LEU A 88 14.15 -14.59 -0.93
CA LEU A 88 14.77 -13.56 -1.74
C LEU A 88 14.91 -12.28 -0.90
N LYS A 89 16.14 -11.88 -0.60
CA LYS A 89 16.42 -10.77 0.32
C LYS A 89 16.63 -9.44 -0.40
N THR A 90 17.07 -9.45 -1.65
CA THR A 90 17.38 -8.23 -2.41
C THR A 90 16.19 -7.81 -3.25
N GLN A 91 15.70 -6.60 -3.02
CA GLN A 91 14.62 -5.98 -3.79
C GLN A 91 15.17 -4.95 -4.80
N TYR A 92 14.58 -4.93 -6.01
CA TYR A 92 14.97 -4.04 -7.11
C TYR A 92 13.84 -3.10 -7.56
N ARG A 93 12.69 -3.10 -6.88
CA ARG A 93 11.54 -2.24 -7.20
C ARG A 93 11.71 -0.85 -6.62
N MET A 94 11.82 -0.77 -5.30
CA MET A 94 11.71 0.45 -4.53
C MET A 94 13.02 1.24 -4.52
N ALA A 95 12.92 2.56 -4.53
CA ALA A 95 14.02 3.45 -4.17
C ALA A 95 14.57 3.09 -2.78
N PRO A 96 15.87 3.28 -2.50
CA PRO A 96 16.49 2.86 -1.25
C PRO A 96 15.78 3.32 0.02
N ALA A 97 15.31 4.57 0.05
CA ALA A 97 14.57 5.11 1.19
C ALA A 97 13.26 4.35 1.45
N ILE A 98 12.50 4.04 0.40
CA ILE A 98 11.25 3.29 0.51
C ILE A 98 11.53 1.86 0.94
N GLY A 99 12.53 1.21 0.31
CA GLY A 99 12.94 -0.15 0.64
C GLY A 99 13.40 -0.29 2.08
N SER A 100 14.19 0.65 2.59
CA SER A 100 14.64 0.69 3.99
C SER A 100 13.48 0.86 4.98
N LEU A 101 12.51 1.75 4.67
CA LEU A 101 11.29 1.90 5.45
C LEU A 101 10.49 0.59 5.52
N VAL A 102 10.26 -0.03 4.37
CA VAL A 102 9.48 -1.28 4.24
C VAL A 102 10.20 -2.42 4.95
N SER A 103 11.52 -2.56 4.75
CA SER A 103 12.36 -3.56 5.41
C SER A 103 12.28 -3.44 6.93
N ALA A 104 12.50 -2.24 7.47
CA ALA A 104 12.47 -2.00 8.92
C ALA A 104 11.07 -2.20 9.53
N CYS A 105 10.01 -1.83 8.80
CA CYS A 105 8.66 -1.89 9.34
C CYS A 105 8.00 -3.27 9.23
N PHE A 106 8.32 -4.06 8.21
CA PHE A 106 7.58 -5.29 7.90
C PHE A 106 8.44 -6.54 7.74
N TYR A 107 9.75 -6.39 7.47
CA TYR A 107 10.64 -7.52 7.18
C TYR A 107 11.85 -7.60 8.13
N GLU A 108 11.76 -7.01 9.32
CA GLU A 108 12.76 -7.15 10.39
C GLU A 108 14.20 -6.76 9.97
N ASN A 109 14.30 -5.82 9.01
CA ASN A 109 15.53 -5.38 8.35
C ASN A 109 16.22 -6.46 7.49
N VAL A 110 15.50 -7.49 7.06
CA VAL A 110 16.07 -8.58 6.24
C VAL A 110 16.16 -8.19 4.76
N LEU A 111 15.25 -7.32 4.26
CA LEU A 111 15.29 -6.88 2.87
C LEU A 111 16.45 -5.91 2.65
N GLU A 112 17.21 -6.18 1.61
CA GLU A 112 18.34 -5.38 1.12
C GLU A 112 17.93 -4.63 -0.15
N ASN A 113 18.46 -3.42 -0.33
CA ASN A 113 18.21 -2.63 -1.53
C ASN A 113 19.21 -3.01 -2.63
N GLY A 114 18.74 -3.49 -3.75
CA GLY A 114 19.56 -3.72 -4.95
C GLY A 114 19.76 -2.45 -5.79
N LYS A 115 18.91 -1.42 -5.57
CA LYS A 115 19.05 -0.08 -6.14
C LYS A 115 19.85 0.84 -5.23
N THR A 116 20.52 1.82 -5.84
CA THR A 116 21.16 2.96 -5.18
C THR A 116 20.35 4.24 -5.44
N ASN A 117 20.70 5.35 -4.79
CA ASN A 117 20.05 6.64 -5.06
C ASN A 117 20.31 7.13 -6.49
N ASN A 118 21.37 6.67 -7.17
CA ASN A 118 21.65 7.01 -8.56
C ASN A 118 20.68 6.34 -9.55
N ASP A 119 20.02 5.27 -9.13
CA ASP A 119 19.01 4.56 -9.93
C ASP A 119 17.62 5.20 -9.80
N VAL A 120 17.47 6.23 -8.95
CA VAL A 120 16.23 6.99 -8.79
C VAL A 120 16.28 8.21 -9.69
N PRO A 121 15.32 8.40 -10.61
CA PRO A 121 15.33 9.55 -11.49
C PRO A 121 15.32 10.90 -10.73
N ASN A 122 16.23 11.78 -11.07
CA ASN A 122 16.42 13.07 -10.40
C ASN A 122 15.18 13.96 -10.36
N ILE A 123 14.25 13.78 -11.30
CA ILE A 123 12.99 14.53 -11.34
C ILE A 123 12.21 14.40 -10.01
N TYR A 124 12.23 13.24 -9.38
CA TYR A 124 11.49 13.01 -8.14
C TYR A 124 12.05 13.78 -6.93
N PHE A 125 13.27 14.29 -7.02
CA PHE A 125 13.89 15.18 -6.03
C PHE A 125 13.73 16.66 -6.34
N ARG A 126 13.17 17.02 -7.52
CA ARG A 126 12.93 18.40 -7.96
C ARG A 126 11.48 18.84 -7.85
N LEU A 127 10.60 17.96 -7.38
CA LEU A 127 9.18 18.25 -7.19
C LEU A 127 8.96 19.34 -6.11
N PRO A 128 7.76 19.92 -6.04
CA PRO A 128 7.43 20.97 -5.08
C PRO A 128 7.86 20.62 -3.65
N GLU A 129 8.31 21.62 -2.88
CA GLU A 129 8.92 21.46 -1.54
C GLU A 129 8.11 20.59 -0.59
N LYS A 130 6.77 20.63 -0.68
CA LYS A 130 5.89 19.81 0.16
C LYS A 130 6.00 18.31 -0.10
N ILE A 131 6.47 17.90 -1.29
CA ILE A 131 6.61 16.50 -1.70
C ILE A 131 8.01 16.17 -2.25
N LYS A 132 9.01 16.96 -1.92
CA LYS A 132 10.37 16.83 -2.46
C LYS A 132 11.09 15.57 -1.98
N SER A 133 10.89 15.16 -0.73
CA SER A 133 11.55 13.98 -0.16
C SER A 133 11.03 12.68 -0.79
N CYS A 134 11.87 11.65 -0.88
CA CYS A 134 11.51 10.35 -1.44
C CYS A 134 10.28 9.74 -0.74
N VAL A 135 10.26 9.79 0.59
CA VAL A 135 9.13 9.43 1.44
C VAL A 135 8.64 10.68 2.17
N THR A 136 7.40 11.07 1.92
CA THR A 136 6.82 12.26 2.54
C THR A 136 5.52 11.92 3.25
N TRP A 137 5.41 12.27 4.55
CA TRP A 137 4.13 12.26 5.26
C TRP A 137 3.55 13.67 5.28
N LEU A 138 2.40 13.86 4.63
CA LEU A 138 1.63 15.09 4.66
C LEU A 138 0.62 15.01 5.81
N ASP A 139 0.90 15.74 6.87
CA ASP A 139 0.08 15.74 8.08
C ASP A 139 -1.14 16.64 7.93
N THR A 140 -2.32 16.05 7.93
CA THR A 140 -3.61 16.72 7.79
C THR A 140 -4.24 17.12 9.14
N THR A 141 -3.57 16.87 10.27
CA THR A 141 -4.12 17.09 11.62
C THR A 141 -4.65 18.51 11.83
N SER A 142 -3.95 19.51 11.30
CA SER A 142 -4.28 20.95 11.49
C SER A 142 -5.30 21.49 10.49
N LEU A 143 -5.78 20.66 9.55
CA LEU A 143 -6.82 21.07 8.60
C LEU A 143 -8.19 21.16 9.28
N PRO A 144 -9.18 21.89 8.71
CA PRO A 144 -10.49 22.08 9.35
C PRO A 144 -11.18 20.76 9.68
N LYS A 145 -11.63 20.60 10.92
CA LYS A 145 -12.28 19.37 11.42
C LYS A 145 -13.51 18.95 10.62
N ALA A 146 -14.23 19.91 10.03
CA ALA A 146 -15.40 19.64 9.18
C ALA A 146 -15.08 18.77 7.94
N TYR A 147 -13.81 18.66 7.55
CA TYR A 147 -13.36 17.89 6.40
C TYR A 147 -12.69 16.57 6.76
N HIS A 148 -12.56 16.26 8.05
CA HIS A 148 -11.94 15.02 8.51
C HIS A 148 -12.86 13.81 8.27
N GLU A 149 -12.54 12.68 8.87
CA GLU A 149 -13.24 11.41 8.64
C GLU A 149 -14.77 11.51 8.81
N GLN A 150 -15.48 10.93 7.85
CA GLN A 150 -16.92 10.75 7.87
C GLN A 150 -17.23 9.27 7.54
N ALA A 151 -17.89 8.60 8.49
CA ALA A 151 -18.36 7.23 8.26
C ALA A 151 -19.65 7.24 7.41
N LYS A 152 -19.70 6.34 6.42
CA LYS A 152 -20.87 6.16 5.56
C LYS A 152 -20.94 4.71 5.07
N ASN A 153 -22.10 4.07 5.25
CA ASN A 153 -22.38 2.71 4.72
C ASN A 153 -21.29 1.67 5.08
N GLY A 154 -20.81 1.67 6.31
CA GLY A 154 -19.75 0.74 6.77
C GLY A 154 -18.34 1.05 6.25
N SER A 155 -18.16 2.17 5.55
CA SER A 155 -16.88 2.67 5.06
C SER A 155 -16.65 4.10 5.50
N SER A 156 -15.45 4.64 5.28
CA SER A 156 -15.06 5.98 5.69
C SER A 156 -14.53 6.80 4.52
N SER A 157 -14.72 8.12 4.59
CA SER A 157 -14.12 9.10 3.70
C SER A 157 -13.56 10.28 4.49
N ASN A 158 -12.55 10.94 3.93
CA ASN A 158 -11.89 12.12 4.51
C ASN A 158 -11.70 13.17 3.42
N ARG A 159 -12.50 14.23 3.50
CA ARG A 159 -12.49 15.29 2.48
C ARG A 159 -11.19 16.08 2.50
N ALA A 160 -10.61 16.31 3.70
CA ALA A 160 -9.34 17.02 3.81
C ALA A 160 -8.22 16.30 3.07
N GLU A 161 -8.10 14.97 3.25
CA GLU A 161 -7.12 14.16 2.52
C GLU A 161 -7.41 14.16 1.01
N ALA A 162 -8.67 14.04 0.61
CA ALA A 162 -9.05 14.07 -0.79
C ALA A 162 -8.66 15.39 -1.47
N ASP A 163 -8.90 16.53 -0.81
CA ASP A 163 -8.54 17.86 -1.33
C ASP A 163 -7.02 18.03 -1.44
N VAL A 164 -6.25 17.54 -0.46
CA VAL A 164 -4.79 17.52 -0.50
C VAL A 164 -4.28 16.68 -1.66
N ILE A 165 -4.83 15.49 -1.87
CA ILE A 165 -4.43 14.58 -2.96
C ILE A 165 -4.70 15.20 -4.32
N ILE A 166 -5.89 15.79 -4.52
CA ILE A 166 -6.22 16.48 -5.76
C ILE A 166 -5.28 17.68 -5.99
N GLY A 167 -4.91 18.40 -4.93
CA GLY A 167 -3.91 19.46 -5.00
C GLY A 167 -2.52 18.98 -5.42
N ILE A 168 -2.09 17.81 -4.93
CA ILE A 168 -0.82 17.19 -5.36
C ILE A 168 -0.88 16.80 -6.85
N LEU A 169 -1.99 16.18 -7.27
CA LEU A 169 -2.18 15.80 -8.66
C LEU A 169 -2.17 17.03 -9.57
N GLN A 170 -2.76 18.16 -9.13
CA GLN A 170 -2.73 19.41 -9.88
C GLN A 170 -1.31 19.99 -10.00
N ASP A 171 -0.53 19.94 -8.91
CA ASP A 171 0.86 20.39 -8.95
C ASP A 171 1.69 19.56 -9.92
N LEU A 172 1.52 18.23 -9.92
CA LEU A 172 2.21 17.32 -10.85
C LEU A 172 1.77 17.53 -12.31
N ALA A 173 0.47 17.76 -12.54
CA ALA A 173 -0.05 18.04 -13.89
C ALA A 173 0.46 19.35 -14.47
N ASN A 174 0.71 20.35 -13.62
CA ASN A 174 1.21 21.67 -14.04
C ASN A 174 2.75 21.74 -14.07
N ASP A 175 3.44 20.71 -13.60
CA ASP A 175 4.91 20.68 -13.62
C ASP A 175 5.40 20.12 -14.96
N GLU A 176 5.74 21.03 -15.88
CA GLU A 176 6.26 20.67 -17.21
C GLU A 176 7.53 19.81 -17.13
N THR A 177 8.38 20.03 -16.13
CA THR A 177 9.60 19.24 -15.94
C THR A 177 9.25 17.79 -15.57
N PHE A 178 8.24 17.59 -14.74
CA PHE A 178 7.72 16.26 -14.39
C PHE A 178 7.08 15.60 -15.62
N MET A 179 6.17 16.31 -16.29
CA MET A 179 5.44 15.77 -17.44
C MET A 179 6.36 15.37 -18.60
N ASN A 180 7.39 16.17 -18.88
CA ASN A 180 8.35 15.90 -19.96
C ASN A 180 9.53 15.02 -19.54
N SER A 181 9.54 14.51 -18.31
CA SER A 181 10.61 13.64 -17.84
C SER A 181 10.58 12.26 -18.52
N GLU A 182 11.76 11.70 -18.77
CA GLU A 182 11.89 10.38 -19.39
C GLU A 182 11.04 9.28 -18.71
N PRO A 183 11.02 9.14 -17.37
CA PRO A 183 10.21 8.11 -16.71
C PRO A 183 8.70 8.25 -16.94
N VAL A 184 8.21 9.50 -17.06
CA VAL A 184 6.79 9.79 -17.31
C VAL A 184 6.45 9.54 -18.77
N GLN A 185 7.31 9.99 -19.69
CA GLN A 185 7.12 9.75 -21.12
C GLN A 185 7.15 8.26 -21.46
N ASN A 186 8.06 7.49 -20.87
CA ASN A 186 8.09 6.03 -21.00
C ASN A 186 6.78 5.36 -20.53
N CYS A 187 6.14 5.89 -19.47
CA CYS A 187 4.83 5.38 -19.03
C CYS A 187 3.74 5.70 -20.06
N LEU A 188 3.72 6.90 -20.64
CA LEU A 188 2.76 7.26 -21.68
C LEU A 188 2.90 6.38 -22.93
N GLU A 189 4.12 6.20 -23.42
CA GLU A 189 4.41 5.34 -24.58
C GLU A 189 3.96 3.89 -24.39
N LYS A 190 4.10 3.38 -23.17
CA LYS A 190 3.69 2.01 -22.79
C LYS A 190 2.22 1.89 -22.37
N ASN A 191 1.49 3.00 -22.34
CA ASN A 191 0.12 3.08 -21.80
C ASN A 191 0.04 2.57 -20.34
N GLU A 192 1.05 2.93 -19.53
CA GLU A 192 1.16 2.58 -18.11
C GLU A 192 0.87 3.81 -17.23
N GLN A 193 0.37 3.57 -16.02
CA GLN A 193 0.15 4.65 -15.06
C GLN A 193 1.43 4.93 -14.26
N ALA A 194 1.88 6.19 -14.28
CA ALA A 194 3.02 6.64 -13.48
C ALA A 194 2.65 6.94 -12.02
N ILE A 195 1.41 7.35 -11.77
CA ILE A 195 0.91 7.81 -10.47
C ILE A 195 -0.20 6.90 -9.98
N GLY A 196 -0.01 6.30 -8.81
CA GLY A 196 -1.00 5.51 -8.11
C GLY A 196 -1.55 6.23 -6.88
N VAL A 197 -2.86 6.39 -6.79
CA VAL A 197 -3.53 6.84 -5.56
C VAL A 197 -4.18 5.62 -4.92
N ILE A 198 -3.63 5.19 -3.78
CA ILE A 198 -4.13 4.04 -3.03
C ILE A 198 -5.03 4.52 -1.90
N CYS A 199 -6.27 4.04 -1.89
CA CYS A 199 -7.24 4.32 -0.86
C CYS A 199 -7.47 3.09 0.02
N MET A 200 -7.44 3.28 1.34
CA MET A 200 -7.70 2.20 2.29
C MET A 200 -9.19 1.88 2.41
N TYR A 201 -10.08 2.79 2.00
CA TYR A 201 -11.53 2.70 2.13
C TYR A 201 -12.24 2.98 0.79
N SER A 202 -13.31 2.23 0.52
CA SER A 202 -14.06 2.33 -0.74
C SER A 202 -14.75 3.69 -0.93
N GLU A 203 -15.29 4.29 0.14
CA GLU A 203 -15.91 5.61 0.05
C GLU A 203 -14.85 6.71 -0.20
N GLN A 204 -13.65 6.58 0.35
CA GLN A 204 -12.53 7.48 0.03
C GLN A 204 -12.13 7.39 -1.45
N LYS A 205 -12.05 6.16 -1.97
CA LYS A 205 -11.80 5.95 -3.40
C LYS A 205 -12.85 6.64 -4.28
N LYS A 206 -14.14 6.46 -3.95
CA LYS A 206 -15.24 7.11 -4.68
C LYS A 206 -15.13 8.63 -4.61
N LEU A 207 -14.83 9.18 -3.43
CA LEU A 207 -14.69 10.62 -3.23
C LEU A 207 -13.54 11.20 -4.07
N ILE A 208 -12.37 10.57 -4.05
CA ILE A 208 -11.20 11.05 -4.80
C ILE A 208 -11.45 10.91 -6.31
N ARG A 209 -12.01 9.79 -6.77
CA ARG A 209 -12.38 9.60 -8.18
C ARG A 209 -13.39 10.65 -8.66
N LYS A 210 -14.42 10.94 -7.85
CA LYS A 210 -15.39 11.99 -8.16
C LYS A 210 -14.69 13.34 -8.34
N LYS A 211 -13.88 13.76 -7.35
CA LYS A 211 -13.15 15.04 -7.41
C LYS A 211 -12.15 15.11 -8.58
N PHE A 212 -11.52 14.00 -8.90
CA PHE A 212 -10.62 13.88 -10.04
C PHE A 212 -11.39 14.08 -11.36
N ASN A 213 -12.53 13.43 -11.52
CA ASN A 213 -13.35 13.50 -12.74
C ASN A 213 -14.07 14.85 -12.92
N GLU A 214 -14.31 15.59 -11.84
CA GLU A 214 -14.91 16.95 -11.88
C GLU A 214 -13.92 18.02 -12.36
N ARG A 215 -12.64 17.68 -12.53
CA ARG A 215 -11.62 18.61 -13.02
C ARG A 215 -11.24 18.34 -14.46
N SER A 216 -10.87 19.42 -15.15
CA SER A 216 -10.27 19.33 -16.48
C SER A 216 -8.77 19.00 -16.33
N TRP A 217 -8.38 17.84 -16.82
CA TRP A 217 -6.99 17.39 -16.90
C TRP A 217 -6.59 17.31 -18.38
N ASN A 218 -5.30 17.52 -18.67
CA ASN A 218 -4.73 17.11 -19.96
C ASN A 218 -4.93 15.58 -20.11
N ASP A 219 -5.23 15.11 -21.32
CA ASP A 219 -5.49 13.69 -21.59
C ASP A 219 -4.32 12.80 -21.20
N ASP A 220 -3.09 13.21 -21.49
CA ASP A 220 -1.87 12.50 -21.11
C ASP A 220 -1.79 12.35 -19.59
N PHE A 221 -2.02 13.43 -18.82
CA PHE A 221 -2.00 13.34 -17.36
C PHE A 221 -3.11 12.45 -16.84
N ARG A 222 -4.28 12.48 -17.45
CA ARG A 222 -5.40 11.60 -17.06
C ARG A 222 -5.03 10.13 -17.21
N CYS A 223 -4.33 9.76 -18.28
CA CYS A 223 -3.86 8.38 -18.51
C CYS A 223 -2.81 7.93 -17.51
N LEU A 224 -2.00 8.87 -16.98
CA LEU A 224 -0.96 8.56 -16.00
C LEU A 224 -1.46 8.24 -14.60
N VAL A 225 -2.73 8.58 -14.25
CA VAL A 225 -3.25 8.48 -12.88
C VAL A 225 -4.18 7.29 -12.71
N LYS A 226 -3.86 6.43 -11.74
CA LYS A 226 -4.73 5.35 -11.27
C LYS A 226 -5.16 5.60 -9.84
N ILE A 227 -6.48 5.58 -9.59
CA ILE A 227 -7.06 5.71 -8.25
C ILE A 227 -7.77 4.40 -7.91
N ASP A 228 -7.29 3.65 -6.91
CA ASP A 228 -7.91 2.38 -6.54
C ASP A 228 -7.74 2.01 -5.06
N SER A 229 -8.35 0.89 -4.63
CA SER A 229 -8.17 0.33 -3.29
C SER A 229 -6.88 -0.48 -3.20
N VAL A 230 -6.37 -0.66 -1.99
CA VAL A 230 -5.16 -1.46 -1.74
C VAL A 230 -5.29 -2.89 -2.27
N ASP A 231 -6.47 -3.50 -2.13
CA ASP A 231 -6.72 -4.89 -2.57
C ASP A 231 -6.61 -5.05 -4.10
N SER A 232 -6.91 -3.96 -4.86
CA SER A 232 -6.79 -3.92 -6.33
C SER A 232 -5.37 -3.57 -6.81
N TYR A 233 -4.46 -3.28 -5.88
CA TYR A 233 -3.08 -2.87 -6.17
C TYR A 233 -2.06 -4.00 -6.04
N GLN A 234 -2.44 -5.17 -5.55
CA GLN A 234 -1.49 -6.29 -5.47
C GLN A 234 -0.97 -6.68 -6.86
N GLY A 235 0.30 -7.01 -6.97
CA GLY A 235 0.98 -7.29 -8.24
C GLY A 235 1.25 -6.06 -9.13
N LYS A 236 0.79 -4.85 -8.75
CA LYS A 236 0.99 -3.61 -9.51
C LYS A 236 2.00 -2.70 -8.82
N GLU A 237 2.56 -1.77 -9.58
CA GLU A 237 3.51 -0.77 -9.08
C GLU A 237 3.37 0.52 -9.87
N ASN A 238 3.75 1.65 -9.28
CA ASN A 238 3.80 2.93 -9.95
C ASN A 238 5.03 3.71 -9.50
N ARG A 239 5.49 4.62 -10.35
CA ARG A 239 6.61 5.52 -10.04
C ARG A 239 6.35 6.33 -8.77
N VAL A 240 5.17 6.90 -8.68
CA VAL A 240 4.70 7.70 -7.53
C VAL A 240 3.48 7.02 -6.92
N ILE A 241 3.52 6.75 -5.62
CA ILE A 241 2.34 6.33 -4.85
C ILE A 241 1.93 7.42 -3.88
N ILE A 242 0.64 7.74 -3.91
CA ILE A 242 -0.03 8.62 -2.94
C ILE A 242 -1.00 7.75 -2.14
N LEU A 243 -0.72 7.57 -0.85
CA LEU A 243 -1.53 6.75 0.05
C LEU A 243 -2.46 7.64 0.88
N SER A 244 -3.77 7.45 0.77
CA SER A 244 -4.78 8.10 1.61
C SER A 244 -5.13 7.20 2.80
N LEU A 245 -4.84 7.65 4.02
CA LEU A 245 -5.10 6.90 5.24
C LEU A 245 -6.56 6.96 5.66
N THR A 246 -7.24 8.05 5.35
CA THR A 246 -8.67 8.31 5.62
C THR A 246 -8.99 8.50 7.10
N ARG A 247 -8.38 7.70 7.99
CA ARG A 247 -8.72 7.65 9.42
C ARG A 247 -8.31 8.90 10.19
N TYR A 248 -9.29 9.51 10.82
CA TYR A 248 -9.13 10.50 11.88
C TYR A 248 -10.31 10.41 12.84
N ASP A 249 -10.37 9.30 13.55
CA ASP A 249 -11.46 8.90 14.42
C ASP A 249 -11.27 9.47 15.84
N LYS A 250 -12.36 9.94 16.48
CA LYS A 250 -12.34 10.54 17.82
C LYS A 250 -11.96 9.54 18.91
N GLU A 251 -12.32 8.28 18.73
CA GLU A 251 -12.00 7.19 19.65
C GLU A 251 -10.65 6.52 19.31
N TYR A 252 -9.97 7.05 18.28
CA TYR A 252 -8.71 6.50 17.76
C TYR A 252 -8.83 5.07 17.24
N SER A 253 -10.00 4.69 16.76
CA SER A 253 -10.24 3.40 16.12
C SER A 253 -9.53 3.32 14.78
N THR A 254 -8.69 2.32 14.59
CA THR A 254 -7.86 2.17 13.39
C THR A 254 -8.56 1.50 12.21
N GLY A 255 -9.70 0.86 12.45
CA GLY A 255 -10.36 0.07 11.41
C GLY A 255 -9.38 -0.95 10.81
N PHE A 256 -9.41 -1.13 9.50
CA PHE A 256 -8.54 -2.06 8.78
C PHE A 256 -7.05 -1.68 8.76
N LEU A 257 -6.68 -0.49 9.23
CA LEU A 257 -5.30 -0.01 9.25
C LEU A 257 -4.45 -0.62 10.38
N HIS A 258 -5.04 -1.47 11.23
CA HIS A 258 -4.27 -2.30 12.16
C HIS A 258 -3.62 -3.50 11.48
N LEU A 259 -4.06 -3.88 10.27
CA LEU A 259 -3.55 -5.04 9.54
C LEU A 259 -2.22 -4.70 8.84
N PRO A 260 -1.09 -5.30 9.24
CA PRO A 260 0.22 -4.97 8.69
C PRO A 260 0.34 -5.26 7.20
N ASN A 261 -0.25 -6.33 6.73
CA ASN A 261 -0.20 -6.79 5.35
C ASN A 261 -0.73 -5.73 4.36
N ARG A 262 -1.83 -5.07 4.70
CA ARG A 262 -2.42 -4.01 3.86
C ARG A 262 -1.52 -2.78 3.77
N ILE A 263 -0.93 -2.39 4.88
CA ILE A 263 -0.01 -1.24 4.91
C ILE A 263 1.27 -1.59 4.15
N ASN A 264 1.82 -2.78 4.37
CA ASN A 264 2.99 -3.27 3.65
C ASN A 264 2.77 -3.21 2.12
N VAL A 265 1.66 -3.79 1.64
CA VAL A 265 1.33 -3.75 0.21
C VAL A 265 1.19 -2.32 -0.29
N ALA A 266 0.47 -1.46 0.42
CA ALA A 266 0.28 -0.07 -0.01
C ALA A 266 1.60 0.70 -0.18
N LEU A 267 2.54 0.54 0.76
CA LEU A 267 3.84 1.22 0.72
C LEU A 267 4.77 0.62 -0.34
N SER A 268 4.81 -0.71 -0.44
CA SER A 268 5.72 -1.42 -1.37
C SER A 268 5.31 -1.35 -2.84
N ARG A 269 4.20 -0.66 -3.17
CA ARG A 269 3.82 -0.38 -4.58
C ARG A 269 4.59 0.80 -5.18
N ALA A 270 5.24 1.61 -4.35
CA ALA A 270 6.00 2.77 -4.80
C ALA A 270 7.38 2.35 -5.33
N MET A 271 7.69 2.79 -6.55
CA MET A 271 9.03 2.59 -7.13
C MET A 271 9.98 3.70 -6.71
N ASP A 272 9.63 4.96 -6.97
CA ASP A 272 10.56 6.08 -6.84
C ASP A 272 10.11 7.10 -5.77
N LYS A 273 8.81 7.21 -5.50
CA LYS A 273 8.29 8.18 -4.55
C LYS A 273 7.05 7.68 -3.81
N LEU A 274 7.04 7.91 -2.49
CA LEU A 274 5.93 7.56 -1.61
C LEU A 274 5.43 8.80 -0.87
N ILE A 275 4.16 9.14 -1.05
CA ILE A 275 3.48 10.25 -0.35
C ILE A 275 2.37 9.67 0.50
N ILE A 276 2.45 9.82 1.81
CA ILE A 276 1.44 9.38 2.77
C ILE A 276 0.64 10.60 3.20
N VAL A 277 -0.67 10.58 3.01
CA VAL A 277 -1.58 11.67 3.38
C VAL A 277 -2.48 11.21 4.52
N GLY A 278 -2.40 11.88 5.66
CA GLY A 278 -3.22 11.52 6.82
C GLY A 278 -2.83 12.23 8.11
N ALA A 279 -3.75 12.24 9.07
CA ALA A 279 -3.58 12.91 10.36
C ALA A 279 -2.53 12.17 11.23
N LYS A 280 -1.40 12.83 11.47
CA LYS A 280 -0.27 12.29 12.25
C LYS A 280 -0.68 11.94 13.68
N THR A 281 -1.44 12.81 14.33
CA THR A 281 -1.88 12.64 15.72
C THR A 281 -2.70 11.39 15.96
N MET A 282 -3.37 10.87 14.93
CA MET A 282 -4.06 9.58 14.99
C MET A 282 -3.10 8.44 15.35
N TRP A 283 -1.90 8.44 14.79
CA TRP A 283 -0.91 7.37 14.91
C TRP A 283 0.11 7.61 16.03
N GLU A 284 0.24 8.84 16.52
CA GLU A 284 1.02 9.17 17.71
C GLU A 284 0.28 8.86 19.02
N HIS A 285 -1.03 8.66 18.95
CA HIS A 285 -1.82 8.40 20.14
C HIS A 285 -1.43 7.06 20.79
N PRO A 286 -1.33 6.97 22.14
CA PRO A 286 -0.89 5.75 22.85
C PRO A 286 -1.67 4.49 22.50
N LYS A 287 -2.98 4.58 22.28
CA LYS A 287 -3.83 3.45 21.83
C LYS A 287 -3.30 2.81 20.54
N ASN A 288 -2.69 3.60 19.66
CA ASN A 288 -2.25 3.18 18.34
C ASN A 288 -0.74 2.89 18.26
N SER A 289 -0.01 3.00 19.38
CA SER A 289 1.46 2.91 19.42
C SER A 289 2.05 1.61 18.84
N LYS A 290 1.29 0.51 18.86
CA LYS A 290 1.71 -0.79 18.34
C LYS A 290 1.28 -1.04 16.88
N THR A 291 0.55 -0.11 16.26
CA THR A 291 0.05 -0.28 14.90
C THR A 291 1.15 -0.15 13.85
N PRO A 292 0.97 -0.74 12.65
CA PRO A 292 1.93 -0.62 11.55
C PRO A 292 2.22 0.83 11.16
N LEU A 293 1.19 1.68 11.08
CA LEU A 293 1.36 3.09 10.71
C LEU A 293 2.09 3.91 11.78
N ALA A 294 1.90 3.59 13.06
CA ALA A 294 2.71 4.20 14.13
C ALA A 294 4.18 3.78 14.01
N LYS A 295 4.47 2.55 13.59
CA LYS A 295 5.85 2.08 13.33
C LYS A 295 6.46 2.84 12.14
N VAL A 296 5.72 2.98 11.05
CA VAL A 296 6.10 3.77 9.86
C VAL A 296 6.39 5.22 10.24
N LEU A 297 5.47 5.86 10.96
CA LEU A 297 5.64 7.26 11.39
C LEU A 297 6.89 7.44 12.26
N ARG A 298 7.09 6.59 13.27
CA ARG A 298 8.30 6.63 14.11
C ARG A 298 9.58 6.38 13.33
N PHE A 299 9.54 5.51 12.32
CA PHE A 299 10.69 5.31 11.46
C PHE A 299 11.04 6.61 10.72
N ILE A 300 10.07 7.26 10.08
CA ILE A 300 10.28 8.54 9.37
C ILE A 300 10.79 9.63 10.33
N GLN A 301 10.22 9.74 11.53
CA GLN A 301 10.62 10.74 12.55
C GLN A 301 12.07 10.59 13.01
N LYS A 302 12.61 9.37 13.01
CA LYS A 302 13.99 9.09 13.44
C LYS A 302 15.04 9.39 12.37
N GLN A 303 14.62 9.63 11.13
CA GLN A 303 15.56 9.87 10.03
C GLN A 303 16.01 11.33 9.98
N ASN A 304 17.28 11.53 9.70
CA ASN A 304 17.91 12.86 9.64
C ASN A 304 18.18 13.34 8.21
N ASN A 305 17.91 12.51 7.20
CA ASN A 305 18.10 12.88 5.80
C ASN A 305 16.80 13.46 5.20
N PRO A 306 16.70 14.79 5.00
CA PRO A 306 15.50 15.42 4.48
C PRO A 306 15.27 15.14 2.98
N GLN A 307 16.26 14.64 2.27
CA GLN A 307 16.09 14.19 0.89
C GLN A 307 15.30 12.88 0.84
N ASP A 308 15.53 11.99 1.80
CA ASP A 308 14.89 10.69 1.87
C ASP A 308 13.53 10.76 2.56
N TYR A 309 13.45 11.48 3.71
CA TYR A 309 12.25 11.44 4.55
C TYR A 309 11.84 12.83 5.05
N ALA A 310 10.55 13.11 5.00
CA ALA A 310 10.00 14.34 5.59
C ALA A 310 8.58 14.14 6.14
N ILE A 311 8.27 14.91 7.19
CA ILE A 311 6.91 15.13 7.66
C ILE A 311 6.60 16.60 7.46
N LYS A 312 5.57 16.90 6.67
CA LYS A 312 5.14 18.27 6.36
C LYS A 312 3.76 18.54 6.94
N ILE A 313 3.68 19.47 7.90
CA ILE A 313 2.42 19.86 8.52
C ILE A 313 1.67 20.79 7.56
N LEU A 314 0.49 20.37 7.15
CA LEU A 314 -0.38 21.18 6.31
C LEU A 314 -1.15 22.18 7.17
N LYS A 315 -0.98 23.46 6.92
CA LYS A 315 -1.72 24.54 7.59
C LYS A 315 -2.85 25.01 6.67
N ASN A 316 -3.96 25.45 7.28
CA ASN A 316 -4.95 26.21 6.51
C ASN A 316 -4.25 27.40 5.88
N GLY A 317 -4.17 27.43 4.57
CA GLY A 317 -3.81 28.65 3.87
C GLY A 317 -4.87 29.70 4.21
N ALA A 318 -4.50 30.77 4.90
CA ALA A 318 -5.32 31.97 4.90
C ALA A 318 -5.60 32.27 3.41
N LYS A 319 -6.88 32.28 3.04
CA LYS A 319 -7.28 32.81 1.74
C LYS A 319 -6.68 34.23 1.66
N LYS A 320 -5.66 34.41 0.84
CA LYS A 320 -5.35 35.73 0.29
C LYS A 320 -6.27 35.97 -0.88
#